data_433c11e11c06d65e42fd1e4b95a80d4d
#
_entry.id   433c11e11c06d65e42fd1e4b95a80d4d
#
_cell.length_a   1.000
_cell.length_b   1.000
_cell.length_c   1.000
_cell.angle_alpha   90.00
_cell.angle_beta   90.00
_cell.angle_gamma   90.00
#
_symmetry.space_group_name_H-M   'P 1'
#
loop_
_entity.id
_entity.type
_entity.pdbx_description
1 polymer ?
#
loop_
_entity_poly.entity_id
_entity_poly.type
_entity_poly.pdbx_seq_one_letter_code
_entity_poly.pdbx_strand_id
1 'polypeptide(L)'
;FTYLCTLIESIECKMMNAFVFPGQGAQFTGMCKDLYDTYPEAREMCEKANRLLGFSLTDIMFEGSAEDLRQTAVTQPAVFLHSVVASRLMTIGKPAMVAGHSLGEYAALVACGALRFEDALLLVSRRAHAMQQACEIKKGTMAAVLGMPDDRVADICSQITDDIVVAANFNCPGQVV
;
A
#
# COMPACT_ATOMS: atom_id res chain seq x y z
N PHE A 1 13.38 -40.52 -28.74
CA PHE A 1 12.64 -39.24 -28.93
C PHE A 1 11.36 -39.22 -28.08
N THR A 2 10.63 -40.30 -27.91
CA THR A 2 9.36 -40.39 -27.18
C THR A 2 9.53 -40.12 -25.68
N TYR A 3 10.65 -40.48 -25.06
CA TYR A 3 10.93 -40.24 -23.62
C TYR A 3 11.20 -38.76 -23.30
N LEU A 4 11.72 -37.97 -24.24
CA LEU A 4 11.96 -36.55 -24.06
C LEU A 4 10.66 -35.75 -24.11
N CYS A 5 9.70 -36.13 -24.94
CA CYS A 5 8.38 -35.50 -25.01
C CYS A 5 7.58 -35.70 -23.71
N THR A 6 7.63 -36.90 -23.10
CA THR A 6 6.91 -37.19 -21.85
C THR A 6 7.50 -36.43 -20.65
N LEU A 7 8.81 -36.11 -20.67
CA LEU A 7 9.47 -35.28 -19.64
C LEU A 7 9.15 -33.79 -19.79
N ILE A 8 8.88 -33.31 -20.99
CA ILE A 8 8.51 -31.92 -21.25
C ILE A 8 7.03 -31.65 -20.89
N GLU A 9 6.16 -32.64 -21.05
CA GLU A 9 4.74 -32.55 -20.63
C GLU A 9 4.56 -32.53 -19.09
N SER A 10 5.55 -32.96 -18.31
CA SER A 10 5.50 -32.95 -16.85
C SER A 10 6.12 -31.70 -16.21
N ILE A 11 6.74 -30.81 -16.98
CA ILE A 11 7.14 -29.49 -16.51
C ILE A 11 5.93 -28.56 -16.73
N GLU A 12 4.93 -28.68 -15.87
CA GLU A 12 4.02 -27.57 -15.64
C GLU A 12 4.88 -26.37 -15.23
N CYS A 13 5.08 -25.44 -16.15
CA CYS A 13 5.65 -24.14 -15.83
C CYS A 13 4.63 -23.43 -14.91
N LYS A 14 4.69 -23.76 -13.63
CA LYS A 14 3.82 -23.18 -12.62
C LYS A 14 4.16 -21.70 -12.57
N MET A 15 3.38 -20.88 -13.26
CA MET A 15 3.57 -19.43 -13.20
C MET A 15 3.51 -19.01 -11.74
N MET A 16 4.62 -18.50 -11.23
CA MET A 16 4.69 -17.95 -9.88
C MET A 16 4.25 -16.50 -9.94
N ASN A 17 3.13 -16.19 -9.30
CA ASN A 17 2.62 -14.84 -9.20
C ASN A 17 3.19 -14.15 -7.96
N ALA A 18 3.56 -12.87 -8.09
CA ALA A 18 3.89 -12.00 -6.97
C ALA A 18 2.83 -10.90 -6.86
N PHE A 19 2.33 -10.65 -5.65
CA PHE A 19 1.45 -9.52 -5.38
C PHE A 19 2.28 -8.39 -4.77
N VAL A 20 2.18 -7.22 -5.38
CA VAL A 20 2.87 -6.01 -4.94
C VAL A 20 1.84 -4.95 -4.57
N PHE A 21 1.97 -4.40 -3.36
CA PHE A 21 1.00 -3.46 -2.80
C PHE A 21 1.57 -2.05 -2.70
N PRO A 22 0.86 -1.03 -3.23
CA PRO A 22 1.33 0.34 -3.22
C PRO A 22 1.27 0.96 -1.82
N GLY A 23 2.02 2.05 -1.66
CA GLY A 23 1.96 2.93 -0.51
C GLY A 23 1.10 4.16 -0.72
N GLN A 24 1.25 5.14 0.19
CA GLN A 24 0.62 6.45 0.10
C GLN A 24 1.04 7.15 -1.22
N GLY A 25 0.08 7.80 -1.88
CA GLY A 25 0.23 8.38 -3.22
C GLY A 25 -0.56 7.64 -4.29
N ALA A 26 -1.04 6.41 -4.00
CA ALA A 26 -1.84 5.63 -4.93
C ALA A 26 -3.36 5.87 -4.82
N GLN A 27 -3.81 6.73 -3.89
CA GLN A 27 -5.23 7.06 -3.71
C GLN A 27 -5.77 7.95 -4.83
N PHE A 28 -7.03 7.75 -5.17
CA PHE A 28 -7.79 8.59 -6.11
C PHE A 28 -9.28 8.56 -5.79
N THR A 29 -10.01 9.63 -6.10
CA THR A 29 -11.46 9.70 -5.91
C THR A 29 -12.15 8.66 -6.78
N GLY A 30 -13.09 7.90 -6.19
CA GLY A 30 -13.77 6.79 -6.84
C GLY A 30 -13.08 5.43 -6.64
N MET A 31 -11.92 5.38 -5.97
CA MET A 31 -11.20 4.12 -5.72
C MET A 31 -12.09 3.10 -5.00
N CYS A 32 -12.02 1.84 -5.42
CA CYS A 32 -12.79 0.71 -4.88
C CYS A 32 -14.31 0.73 -5.14
N LYS A 33 -14.88 1.80 -5.73
CA LYS A 33 -16.32 1.91 -5.94
C LYS A 33 -16.84 0.88 -6.93
N ASP A 34 -16.13 0.65 -8.01
CA ASP A 34 -16.43 -0.36 -9.02
C ASP A 34 -16.46 -1.79 -8.43
N LEU A 35 -15.51 -2.09 -7.55
CA LEU A 35 -15.45 -3.36 -6.84
C LEU A 35 -16.61 -3.49 -5.84
N TYR A 36 -16.89 -2.42 -5.09
CA TYR A 36 -18.02 -2.36 -4.15
C TYR A 36 -19.37 -2.58 -4.84
N ASP A 37 -19.58 -1.93 -5.98
CA ASP A 37 -20.84 -2.02 -6.73
C ASP A 37 -21.03 -3.41 -7.37
N THR A 38 -19.92 -4.05 -7.79
CA THR A 38 -19.96 -5.30 -8.57
C THR A 38 -19.94 -6.55 -7.69
N TYR A 39 -19.15 -6.55 -6.61
CA TYR A 39 -18.89 -7.76 -5.82
C TYR A 39 -19.46 -7.67 -4.41
N PRO A 40 -20.39 -8.56 -4.01
CA PRO A 40 -20.93 -8.58 -2.64
C PRO A 40 -19.88 -8.71 -1.55
N GLU A 41 -18.81 -9.48 -1.81
CA GLU A 41 -17.69 -9.65 -0.89
C GLU A 41 -16.93 -8.33 -0.66
N ALA A 42 -16.70 -7.56 -1.73
CA ALA A 42 -16.08 -6.23 -1.61
C ALA A 42 -16.94 -5.29 -0.77
N ARG A 43 -18.25 -5.29 -1.00
CA ARG A 43 -19.21 -4.48 -0.23
C ARG A 43 -19.16 -4.84 1.24
N GLU A 44 -19.23 -6.13 1.58
CA GLU A 44 -19.16 -6.59 2.97
C GLU A 44 -17.86 -6.13 3.66
N MET A 45 -16.73 -6.22 2.97
CA MET A 45 -15.44 -5.79 3.49
C MET A 45 -15.39 -4.27 3.71
N CYS A 46 -15.92 -3.49 2.78
CA CYS A 46 -15.98 -2.03 2.88
C CYS A 46 -16.87 -1.58 4.05
N GLU A 47 -18.06 -2.15 4.18
CA GLU A 47 -18.97 -1.87 5.29
C GLU A 47 -18.38 -2.30 6.64
N LYS A 48 -17.67 -3.42 6.66
CA LYS A 48 -16.95 -3.87 7.85
C LYS A 48 -15.83 -2.88 8.23
N ALA A 49 -15.10 -2.35 7.24
CA ALA A 49 -14.09 -1.34 7.47
C ALA A 49 -14.69 -0.07 8.09
N ASN A 50 -15.81 0.43 7.57
CA ASN A 50 -16.50 1.59 8.14
C ASN A 50 -16.90 1.36 9.60
N ARG A 51 -17.48 0.19 9.91
CA ARG A 51 -17.85 -0.15 11.28
C ARG A 51 -16.64 -0.20 12.24
N LEU A 52 -15.53 -0.77 11.79
CA LEU A 52 -14.31 -0.89 12.60
C LEU A 52 -13.63 0.45 12.86
N LEU A 53 -13.66 1.34 11.87
CA LEU A 53 -13.04 2.67 11.96
C LEU A 53 -13.94 3.68 12.69
N GLY A 54 -15.25 3.44 12.76
CA GLY A 54 -16.21 4.35 13.39
C GLY A 54 -16.59 5.56 12.54
N PHE A 55 -16.23 5.56 11.25
CA PHE A 55 -16.63 6.58 10.28
C PHE A 55 -16.76 5.96 8.87
N SER A 56 -17.46 6.66 7.96
CA SER A 56 -17.66 6.20 6.59
C SER A 56 -16.42 6.51 5.73
N LEU A 57 -15.42 5.64 5.78
CA LEU A 57 -14.25 5.72 4.92
C LEU A 57 -14.64 5.61 3.43
N THR A 58 -15.62 4.76 3.13
CA THR A 58 -16.08 4.54 1.76
C THR A 58 -16.68 5.77 1.11
N ASP A 59 -17.42 6.62 1.84
CA ASP A 59 -17.98 7.85 1.28
C ASP A 59 -16.86 8.79 0.83
N ILE A 60 -15.78 8.86 1.62
CA ILE A 60 -14.61 9.65 1.26
C ILE A 60 -13.88 9.03 0.06
N MET A 61 -13.74 7.70 0.01
CA MET A 61 -13.12 7.01 -1.12
C MET A 61 -13.88 7.19 -2.42
N PHE A 62 -15.21 7.15 -2.38
CA PHE A 62 -16.06 7.13 -3.56
C PHE A 62 -16.35 8.54 -4.09
N GLU A 63 -16.64 9.48 -3.21
CA GLU A 63 -17.18 10.80 -3.55
C GLU A 63 -16.44 11.97 -2.90
N GLY A 64 -15.49 11.69 -1.99
CA GLY A 64 -14.70 12.71 -1.32
C GLY A 64 -13.77 13.45 -2.28
N SER A 65 -13.41 14.67 -1.88
CA SER A 65 -12.45 15.48 -2.63
C SER A 65 -11.04 14.87 -2.59
N ALA A 66 -10.20 15.25 -3.54
CA ALA A 66 -8.77 14.87 -3.52
C ALA A 66 -8.06 15.38 -2.26
N GLU A 67 -8.53 16.47 -1.66
CA GLU A 67 -8.01 17.03 -0.41
C GLU A 67 -8.35 16.13 0.78
N ASP A 68 -9.59 15.65 0.89
CA ASP A 68 -10.01 14.72 1.94
C ASP A 68 -9.19 13.44 1.88
N LEU A 69 -8.97 12.90 0.68
CA LEU A 69 -8.16 11.71 0.46
C LEU A 69 -6.66 11.91 0.73
N ARG A 70 -6.15 13.14 0.77
CA ARG A 70 -4.73 13.43 1.10
C ARG A 70 -4.44 13.42 2.60
N GLN A 71 -5.45 13.54 3.44
CA GLN A 71 -5.26 13.46 4.88
C GLN A 71 -4.70 12.09 5.25
N THR A 72 -3.54 12.05 5.91
CA THR A 72 -2.84 10.78 6.21
C THR A 72 -3.72 9.80 6.96
N ALA A 73 -4.57 10.28 7.87
CA ALA A 73 -5.53 9.48 8.62
C ALA A 73 -6.58 8.78 7.73
N VAL A 74 -6.85 9.33 6.53
CA VAL A 74 -7.78 8.79 5.53
C VAL A 74 -7.04 7.99 4.46
N THR A 75 -5.96 8.55 3.92
CA THR A 75 -5.20 7.95 2.81
C THR A 75 -4.77 6.53 3.12
N GLN A 76 -4.17 6.31 4.29
CA GLN A 76 -3.59 5.01 4.59
C GLN A 76 -4.67 3.91 4.72
N PRO A 77 -5.75 4.07 5.49
CA PRO A 77 -6.83 3.09 5.51
C PRO A 77 -7.49 2.88 4.14
N ALA A 78 -7.65 3.93 3.32
CA ALA A 78 -8.27 3.84 2.01
C ALA A 78 -7.43 2.98 1.04
N VAL A 79 -6.13 3.25 0.92
CA VAL A 79 -5.22 2.47 0.08
C VAL A 79 -5.11 1.04 0.57
N PHE A 80 -5.04 0.82 1.89
CA PHE A 80 -5.04 -0.51 2.49
C PHE A 80 -6.32 -1.28 2.14
N LEU A 81 -7.50 -0.69 2.37
CA LEU A 81 -8.79 -1.34 2.10
C LEU A 81 -8.90 -1.74 0.63
N HIS A 82 -8.65 -0.80 -0.29
CA HIS A 82 -8.67 -1.08 -1.73
C HIS A 82 -7.71 -2.23 -2.09
N SER A 83 -6.49 -2.18 -1.60
CA SER A 83 -5.46 -3.19 -1.87
C SER A 83 -5.89 -4.60 -1.44
N VAL A 84 -6.45 -4.72 -0.23
CA VAL A 84 -6.89 -6.02 0.28
C VAL A 84 -8.13 -6.52 -0.44
N VAL A 85 -9.12 -5.64 -0.72
CA VAL A 85 -10.31 -5.99 -1.51
C VAL A 85 -9.91 -6.49 -2.89
N ALA A 86 -9.07 -5.72 -3.61
CA ALA A 86 -8.61 -6.11 -4.94
C ALA A 86 -7.89 -7.46 -4.92
N SER A 87 -6.98 -7.67 -3.95
CA SER A 87 -6.22 -8.93 -3.86
C SER A 87 -7.09 -10.15 -3.57
N ARG A 88 -8.19 -10.00 -2.83
CA ARG A 88 -9.13 -11.09 -2.54
C ARG A 88 -9.99 -11.47 -3.73
N LEU A 89 -10.32 -10.51 -4.58
CA LEU A 89 -11.14 -10.74 -5.77
C LEU A 89 -10.32 -11.29 -6.96
N MET A 90 -8.99 -11.31 -6.86
CA MET A 90 -8.14 -11.87 -7.91
C MET A 90 -8.32 -13.38 -8.04
N THR A 91 -8.62 -13.83 -9.27
CA THR A 91 -8.82 -15.26 -9.61
C THR A 91 -7.54 -16.00 -9.99
N ILE A 92 -6.39 -15.33 -9.96
CA ILE A 92 -5.09 -15.87 -10.40
C ILE A 92 -4.42 -16.80 -9.36
N GLY A 93 -5.14 -17.16 -8.31
CA GLY A 93 -4.64 -18.05 -7.25
C GLY A 93 -3.84 -17.32 -6.17
N LYS A 94 -3.29 -18.11 -5.23
CA LYS A 94 -2.46 -17.57 -4.15
C LYS A 94 -1.12 -17.09 -4.70
N PRO A 95 -0.61 -15.94 -4.26
CA PRO A 95 0.70 -15.48 -4.65
C PRO A 95 1.81 -16.38 -4.09
N ALA A 96 2.86 -16.61 -4.87
CA ALA A 96 4.08 -17.26 -4.40
C ALA A 96 4.93 -16.31 -3.53
N MET A 97 4.82 -15.01 -3.80
CA MET A 97 5.50 -13.95 -3.06
C MET A 97 4.58 -12.75 -2.90
N VAL A 98 4.79 -12.00 -1.81
CA VAL A 98 4.11 -10.72 -1.57
C VAL A 98 5.14 -9.67 -1.20
N ALA A 99 4.91 -8.43 -1.62
CA ALA A 99 5.70 -7.28 -1.22
C ALA A 99 4.79 -6.05 -1.07
N GLY A 100 5.19 -5.12 -0.23
CA GLY A 100 4.45 -3.88 -0.01
C GLY A 100 5.39 -2.70 0.18
N HIS A 101 5.01 -1.53 -0.34
CA HIS A 101 5.75 -0.30 -0.10
C HIS A 101 5.16 0.43 1.10
N SER A 102 5.92 0.55 2.21
CA SER A 102 5.52 1.26 3.43
C SER A 102 4.17 0.74 3.96
N LEU A 103 3.11 1.49 3.84
CA LEU A 103 1.74 1.07 4.24
C LEU A 103 1.28 -0.21 3.50
N GLY A 104 1.71 -0.43 2.26
CA GLY A 104 1.40 -1.63 1.47
C GLY A 104 1.90 -2.93 2.10
N GLU A 105 2.88 -2.89 3.00
CA GLU A 105 3.36 -4.04 3.75
C GLU A 105 2.23 -4.69 4.57
N TYR A 106 1.31 -3.89 5.13
CA TYR A 106 0.15 -4.42 5.87
C TYR A 106 -0.80 -5.19 4.95
N ALA A 107 -1.02 -4.71 3.72
CA ALA A 107 -1.82 -5.43 2.74
C ALA A 107 -1.12 -6.73 2.30
N ALA A 108 0.20 -6.71 2.15
CA ALA A 108 1.00 -7.91 1.87
C ALA A 108 0.88 -8.94 2.99
N LEU A 109 0.95 -8.52 4.26
CA LEU A 109 0.80 -9.39 5.43
C LEU A 109 -0.61 -10.01 5.51
N VAL A 110 -1.65 -9.28 5.10
CA VAL A 110 -3.01 -9.83 5.00
C VAL A 110 -3.11 -10.82 3.84
N ALA A 111 -2.53 -10.51 2.69
CA ALA A 111 -2.59 -11.37 1.50
C ALA A 111 -1.89 -12.71 1.70
N CYS A 112 -0.79 -12.75 2.47
CA CYS A 112 -0.10 -14.01 2.83
C CYS A 112 -0.69 -14.71 4.05
N GLY A 113 -1.70 -14.12 4.71
CA GLY A 113 -2.36 -14.71 5.89
C GLY A 113 -1.62 -14.51 7.23
N ALA A 114 -0.59 -13.67 7.26
CA ALA A 114 0.16 -13.36 8.49
C ALA A 114 -0.61 -12.43 9.44
N LEU A 115 -1.49 -11.57 8.91
CA LEU A 115 -2.39 -10.73 9.67
C LEU A 115 -3.84 -10.93 9.24
N ARG A 116 -4.78 -10.82 10.18
CA ARG A 116 -6.19 -10.73 9.84
C ARG A 116 -6.50 -9.32 9.34
N PHE A 117 -7.47 -9.21 8.44
CA PHE A 117 -7.90 -7.94 7.87
C PHE A 117 -8.26 -6.89 8.92
N GLU A 118 -9.04 -7.31 9.93
CA GLU A 118 -9.52 -6.42 10.98
C GLU A 118 -8.38 -5.82 11.81
N ASP A 119 -7.43 -6.67 12.20
CA ASP A 119 -6.29 -6.26 13.01
C ASP A 119 -5.37 -5.34 12.21
N ALA A 120 -5.12 -5.67 10.95
CA ALA A 120 -4.31 -4.87 10.06
C ALA A 120 -4.93 -3.49 9.79
N LEU A 121 -6.26 -3.41 9.54
CA LEU A 121 -6.96 -2.14 9.33
C LEU A 121 -6.84 -1.21 10.55
N LEU A 122 -7.02 -1.74 11.75
CA LEU A 122 -6.88 -0.96 12.99
C LEU A 122 -5.43 -0.51 13.22
N LEU A 123 -4.44 -1.36 12.90
CA LEU A 123 -3.03 -0.99 12.97
C LEU A 123 -2.69 0.12 11.98
N VAL A 124 -3.15 0.02 10.73
CA VAL A 124 -2.96 1.04 9.69
C VAL A 124 -3.61 2.36 10.12
N SER A 125 -4.82 2.33 10.67
CA SER A 125 -5.49 3.52 11.19
C SER A 125 -4.69 4.17 12.32
N ARG A 126 -4.22 3.40 13.30
CA ARG A 126 -3.37 3.90 14.39
C ARG A 126 -2.06 4.50 13.89
N ARG A 127 -1.40 3.82 12.94
CA ARG A 127 -0.19 4.31 12.27
C ARG A 127 -0.45 5.65 11.59
N ALA A 128 -1.53 5.77 10.85
CA ALA A 128 -1.90 6.98 10.12
C ALA A 128 -2.10 8.18 11.07
N HIS A 129 -2.83 7.96 12.17
CA HIS A 129 -3.02 8.99 13.20
C HIS A 129 -1.72 9.40 13.89
N ALA A 130 -0.87 8.43 14.25
CA ALA A 130 0.42 8.72 14.88
C ALA A 130 1.35 9.53 13.96
N MET A 131 1.37 9.20 12.66
CA MET A 131 2.14 9.96 11.67
C MET A 131 1.58 11.37 11.48
N GLN A 132 0.28 11.54 11.44
CA GLN A 132 -0.35 12.85 11.33
C GLN A 132 -0.04 13.72 12.57
N GLN A 133 -0.18 13.17 13.76
CA GLN A 133 0.18 13.86 15.01
C GLN A 133 1.65 14.28 15.06
N ALA A 134 2.55 13.41 14.58
CA ALA A 134 3.96 13.75 14.51
C ALA A 134 4.22 14.97 13.59
N CYS A 135 3.53 15.07 12.47
CA CYS A 135 3.61 16.22 11.57
C CYS A 135 3.01 17.50 12.16
N GLU A 136 2.00 17.37 13.04
CA GLU A 136 1.41 18.53 13.75
C GLU A 136 2.33 19.07 14.85
N ILE A 137 3.02 18.17 15.57
CA ILE A 137 3.97 18.55 16.63
C ILE A 137 5.19 19.26 16.04
N LYS A 138 5.73 18.74 14.95
CA LYS A 138 6.89 19.34 14.27
C LYS A 138 6.58 19.48 12.78
N LYS A 139 6.33 20.71 12.35
CA LYS A 139 6.09 21.01 10.94
C LYS A 139 7.34 20.63 10.14
N GLY A 140 7.11 19.84 9.10
CA GLY A 140 8.15 19.40 8.19
C GLY A 140 7.55 19.11 6.83
N THR A 141 8.40 18.76 5.88
CA THR A 141 8.00 18.35 4.54
C THR A 141 8.90 17.22 4.05
N MET A 142 8.48 16.56 3.00
CA MET A 142 9.27 15.55 2.32
C MET A 142 9.32 15.88 0.83
N ALA A 143 10.46 15.61 0.21
CA ALA A 143 10.65 15.75 -1.23
C ALA A 143 11.31 14.48 -1.79
N ALA A 144 10.81 13.98 -2.91
CA ALA A 144 11.44 12.90 -3.64
C ALA A 144 12.48 13.48 -4.61
N VAL A 145 13.74 13.09 -4.42
CA VAL A 145 14.83 13.39 -5.36
C VAL A 145 14.92 12.26 -6.36
N LEU A 146 14.82 12.57 -7.64
CA LEU A 146 14.81 11.61 -8.74
C LEU A 146 16.02 11.77 -9.64
N GLY A 147 16.61 10.64 -10.04
CA GLY A 147 17.72 10.61 -11.01
C GLY A 147 19.09 11.01 -10.46
N MET A 148 19.22 11.23 -9.15
CA MET A 148 20.50 11.48 -8.51
C MET A 148 20.99 10.20 -7.80
N PRO A 149 22.29 9.90 -7.80
CA PRO A 149 22.86 8.80 -7.03
C PRO A 149 22.55 8.94 -5.53
N ASP A 150 22.22 7.83 -4.89
CA ASP A 150 21.71 7.77 -3.51
C ASP A 150 22.74 8.35 -2.50
N ASP A 151 24.03 8.02 -2.69
CA ASP A 151 25.15 8.51 -1.90
C ASP A 151 25.27 10.05 -2.01
N ARG A 152 25.05 10.60 -3.20
CA ARG A 152 25.08 12.03 -3.43
C ARG A 152 23.98 12.77 -2.68
N VAL A 153 22.76 12.20 -2.64
CA VAL A 153 21.65 12.77 -1.86
C VAL A 153 21.96 12.72 -0.37
N ALA A 154 22.48 11.60 0.13
CA ALA A 154 22.88 11.46 1.52
C ALA A 154 23.99 12.46 1.93
N ASP A 155 24.99 12.64 1.06
CA ASP A 155 26.07 13.62 1.28
C ASP A 155 25.54 15.05 1.38
N ILE A 156 24.64 15.45 0.47
CA ILE A 156 24.02 16.79 0.50
C ILE A 156 23.24 16.99 1.80
N CYS A 157 22.42 16.02 2.22
CA CYS A 157 21.70 16.09 3.48
C CYS A 157 22.64 16.22 4.67
N SER A 158 23.77 15.51 4.69
CA SER A 158 24.74 15.54 5.78
C SER A 158 25.47 16.87 5.95
N GLN A 159 25.53 17.70 4.90
CA GLN A 159 26.16 19.01 4.90
C GLN A 159 25.26 20.11 5.49
N ILE A 160 23.98 19.86 5.68
CA ILE A 160 23.05 20.80 6.32
C ILE A 160 23.18 20.69 7.82
N THR A 161 23.65 21.75 8.46
CA THR A 161 23.95 21.80 9.91
C THR A 161 23.06 22.76 10.68
N ASP A 162 22.38 23.66 10.01
CA ASP A 162 21.53 24.72 10.56
C ASP A 162 20.02 24.27 10.64
N ASP A 163 19.68 23.15 10.05
CA ASP A 163 18.35 22.54 10.15
C ASP A 163 18.45 21.00 10.08
N ILE A 164 17.32 20.31 10.26
CA ILE A 164 17.25 18.84 10.18
C ILE A 164 16.82 18.43 8.78
N VAL A 165 17.76 17.90 8.01
CA VAL A 165 17.53 17.30 6.69
C VAL A 165 18.14 15.91 6.67
N VAL A 166 17.33 14.90 6.33
CA VAL A 166 17.78 13.50 6.31
C VAL A 166 17.33 12.80 5.03
N ALA A 167 18.18 11.95 4.48
CA ALA A 167 17.80 10.98 3.47
C ALA A 167 17.04 9.84 4.18
N ALA A 168 15.71 9.92 4.19
CA ALA A 168 14.86 9.08 5.02
C ALA A 168 14.46 7.75 4.36
N ASN A 169 14.18 7.75 3.05
CA ASN A 169 13.72 6.57 2.32
C ASN A 169 14.53 6.38 1.04
N PHE A 170 15.17 5.23 0.92
CA PHE A 170 15.85 4.76 -0.29
C PHE A 170 14.91 3.79 -1.02
N ASN A 171 14.03 4.31 -1.90
CA ASN A 171 12.96 3.53 -2.50
C ASN A 171 13.44 2.62 -3.62
N CYS A 172 14.32 3.13 -4.47
CA CYS A 172 15.03 2.38 -5.50
C CYS A 172 16.26 3.19 -5.95
N PRO A 173 17.19 2.60 -6.71
CA PRO A 173 18.33 3.34 -7.24
C PRO A 173 17.90 4.63 -7.94
N GLY A 174 18.40 5.76 -7.48
CA GLY A 174 18.06 7.09 -8.01
C GLY A 174 16.70 7.64 -7.54
N GLN A 175 16.09 7.10 -6.51
CA GLN A 175 14.93 7.69 -5.86
C GLN A 175 15.09 7.67 -4.33
N VAL A 176 15.43 8.82 -3.78
CA VAL A 176 15.59 9.05 -2.33
C VAL A 176 14.61 10.14 -1.87
N VAL A 177 14.00 9.93 -0.72
CA VAL A 177 13.08 10.89 -0.10
C VAL A 177 13.74 11.49 1.12
#